data_43685007ebff048dd6bb8bcf27e0cafa
#
_entry.id   43685007ebff048dd6bb8bcf27e0cafa
#
_cell.length_a   1.000
_cell.length_b   1.000
_cell.length_c   1.000
_cell.angle_alpha   90.00
_cell.angle_beta   90.00
_cell.angle_gamma   90.00
#
_symmetry.space_group_name_H-M   'P 1'
#
loop_
_entity.id
_entity.type
_entity.pdbx_description
1 polymer ?
#
loop_
_entity_poly.entity_id
_entity_poly.type
_entity_poly.pdbx_seq_one_letter_code
_entity_poly.pdbx_strand_id
1 'polypeptide(L)'
;MSDIYLYLTNGTLPEDKAQARKLRYRSARYTVINDVLYKRGYTTPYLKCLTAEQGDYVLREIHNDVCGDHSGSRSLAYKVFRQGYFWPTMHQDANTLVKKCDKCQRFGNVPHIPAEPLTPIVSPWPFAQWGLDLIGPMPQGKGQVKYAVVAVDYFTKWVEAEPLATITAAKIEDFVWTHICCRFGIPYAIITDNGRQFDSELFRQFCTRLKINLFFASPAHPQSNGQVEAINKIVKKLLKRQLDKAKGAWPEKLSEALWAIRTSYRTSTGETPFSLAFGSEAVVPVEIGEPSYRTAGHLRTLRVEPNSLLKNLRKRTWGTTVYTVY
;
A
#
# COMPACT_ATOMS: atom_id res chain seq x y z
N MET A 1 -18.49 -15.80 -17.77
CA MET A 1 -19.10 -14.45 -17.61
C MET A 1 -19.80 -14.00 -18.89
N SER A 2 -19.41 -14.49 -20.03
CA SER A 2 -20.05 -14.22 -21.33
C SER A 2 -21.57 -14.47 -21.31
N ASP A 3 -22.00 -15.57 -20.71
CA ASP A 3 -23.44 -15.92 -20.63
C ASP A 3 -24.27 -14.90 -19.83
N ILE A 4 -23.66 -14.35 -18.74
CA ILE A 4 -24.29 -13.30 -17.92
C ILE A 4 -24.42 -12.01 -18.74
N TYR A 5 -23.38 -11.66 -19.48
CA TYR A 5 -23.37 -10.48 -20.34
C TYR A 5 -24.44 -10.59 -21.44
N LEU A 6 -24.47 -11.72 -22.16
CA LEU A 6 -25.45 -11.97 -23.22
C LEU A 6 -26.90 -12.01 -22.69
N TYR A 7 -27.11 -12.56 -21.51
CA TYR A 7 -28.41 -12.53 -20.87
C TYR A 7 -28.84 -11.09 -20.48
N LEU A 8 -27.95 -10.28 -19.94
CA LEU A 8 -28.28 -8.92 -19.51
C LEU A 8 -28.46 -7.93 -20.68
N THR A 9 -27.79 -8.18 -21.82
CA THR A 9 -27.90 -7.33 -23.01
C THR A 9 -28.99 -7.77 -23.96
N ASN A 10 -29.10 -9.07 -24.24
CA ASN A 10 -29.94 -9.61 -25.31
C ASN A 10 -31.08 -10.53 -24.79
N GLY A 11 -31.12 -10.77 -23.46
CA GLY A 11 -32.12 -11.72 -22.89
C GLY A 11 -31.85 -13.19 -23.22
N THR A 12 -30.70 -13.53 -23.80
CA THR A 12 -30.36 -14.88 -24.25
C THR A 12 -30.24 -15.85 -23.07
N LEU A 13 -31.03 -16.93 -23.10
CA LEU A 13 -31.01 -17.97 -22.06
C LEU A 13 -30.64 -19.34 -22.70
N PRO A 14 -29.96 -20.23 -21.92
CA PRO A 14 -29.78 -21.62 -22.32
C PRO A 14 -31.10 -22.35 -22.50
N GLU A 15 -31.12 -23.35 -23.36
CA GLU A 15 -32.31 -24.20 -23.62
C GLU A 15 -32.69 -25.01 -22.37
N ASP A 16 -31.69 -25.44 -21.58
CA ASP A 16 -31.94 -26.17 -20.33
C ASP A 16 -32.55 -25.24 -19.26
N LYS A 17 -33.76 -25.58 -18.82
CA LYS A 17 -34.52 -24.84 -17.80
C LYS A 17 -33.76 -24.68 -16.48
N ALA A 18 -32.94 -25.67 -16.05
CA ALA A 18 -32.19 -25.62 -14.82
C ALA A 18 -31.01 -24.64 -14.93
N GLN A 19 -30.31 -24.65 -16.06
CA GLN A 19 -29.24 -23.71 -16.35
C GLN A 19 -29.78 -22.29 -16.53
N ALA A 20 -30.88 -22.10 -17.22
CA ALA A 20 -31.56 -20.82 -17.39
C ALA A 20 -31.96 -20.21 -16.02
N ARG A 21 -32.49 -21.01 -15.10
CA ARG A 21 -32.81 -20.56 -13.74
C ARG A 21 -31.56 -20.16 -12.95
N LYS A 22 -30.48 -20.95 -13.02
CA LYS A 22 -29.19 -20.60 -12.39
C LYS A 22 -28.61 -19.31 -12.94
N LEU A 23 -28.70 -19.12 -14.26
CA LEU A 23 -28.19 -17.90 -14.92
C LEU A 23 -28.98 -16.68 -14.47
N ARG A 24 -30.30 -16.70 -14.45
CA ARG A 24 -31.16 -15.62 -13.95
C ARG A 24 -30.80 -15.23 -12.50
N TYR A 25 -30.67 -16.24 -11.61
CA TYR A 25 -30.32 -15.99 -10.21
C TYR A 25 -28.91 -15.35 -10.05
N ARG A 26 -27.94 -15.86 -10.80
CA ARG A 26 -26.57 -15.31 -10.78
C ARG A 26 -26.51 -13.90 -11.36
N SER A 27 -27.24 -13.63 -12.44
CA SER A 27 -27.23 -12.34 -13.15
C SER A 27 -27.80 -11.19 -12.33
N ALA A 28 -28.63 -11.48 -11.31
CA ALA A 28 -29.17 -10.45 -10.40
C ALA A 28 -28.07 -9.63 -9.67
N ARG A 29 -26.86 -10.17 -9.56
CA ARG A 29 -25.72 -9.49 -8.93
C ARG A 29 -24.85 -8.72 -9.93
N TYR A 30 -25.23 -8.66 -11.19
CA TYR A 30 -24.45 -8.01 -12.25
C TYR A 30 -25.27 -6.93 -12.93
N THR A 31 -24.58 -6.01 -13.58
CA THR A 31 -25.19 -4.97 -14.42
C THR A 31 -24.25 -4.65 -15.56
N VAL A 32 -24.80 -4.20 -16.68
CA VAL A 32 -24.04 -3.72 -17.83
C VAL A 32 -24.16 -2.19 -17.86
N ILE A 33 -23.04 -1.50 -17.91
CA ILE A 33 -22.95 -0.03 -17.98
C ILE A 33 -21.95 0.30 -19.09
N ASN A 34 -22.39 1.02 -20.13
CA ASN A 34 -21.56 1.37 -21.29
C ASN A 34 -20.84 0.14 -21.89
N ASP A 35 -21.59 -0.92 -22.15
CA ASP A 35 -21.12 -2.19 -22.72
C ASP A 35 -20.06 -2.94 -21.88
N VAL A 36 -19.86 -2.54 -20.63
CA VAL A 36 -18.97 -3.20 -19.69
C VAL A 36 -19.79 -3.89 -18.59
N LEU A 37 -19.46 -5.16 -18.32
CA LEU A 37 -20.07 -5.93 -17.25
C LEU A 37 -19.46 -5.55 -15.89
N TYR A 38 -20.34 -5.26 -14.94
CA TYR A 38 -19.98 -4.99 -13.55
C TYR A 38 -20.68 -5.94 -12.60
N LYS A 39 -20.00 -6.30 -11.52
CA LYS A 39 -20.58 -7.05 -10.39
C LYS A 39 -20.90 -6.07 -9.26
N ARG A 40 -22.09 -6.16 -8.68
CA ARG A 40 -22.50 -5.40 -7.50
C ARG A 40 -21.79 -5.96 -6.26
N GLY A 41 -21.04 -5.11 -5.54
CA GLY A 41 -20.50 -5.41 -4.23
C GLY A 41 -21.53 -5.13 -3.13
N TYR A 42 -21.29 -5.63 -1.90
CA TYR A 42 -22.13 -5.29 -0.73
C TYR A 42 -21.78 -3.91 -0.16
N THR A 43 -20.51 -3.56 -0.10
CA THR A 43 -19.98 -2.34 0.54
C THR A 43 -19.12 -1.50 -0.40
N THR A 44 -18.77 -2.04 -1.56
CA THR A 44 -17.94 -1.41 -2.56
C THR A 44 -18.76 -0.97 -3.77
N PRO A 45 -18.32 0.05 -4.51
CA PRO A 45 -18.90 0.38 -5.82
C PRO A 45 -18.83 -0.81 -6.76
N TYR A 46 -19.42 -0.68 -7.94
CA TYR A 46 -19.41 -1.71 -8.96
C TYR A 46 -17.98 -2.19 -9.28
N LEU A 47 -17.81 -3.52 -9.33
CA LEU A 47 -16.56 -4.17 -9.68
C LEU A 47 -16.54 -4.48 -11.17
N LYS A 48 -15.57 -3.91 -11.90
CA LYS A 48 -15.38 -4.20 -13.34
C LYS A 48 -15.06 -5.68 -13.53
N CYS A 49 -15.85 -6.37 -14.30
CA CYS A 49 -15.61 -7.78 -14.64
C CYS A 49 -14.55 -7.86 -15.74
N LEU A 50 -13.48 -8.59 -15.49
CA LEU A 50 -12.36 -8.75 -16.42
C LEU A 50 -12.41 -10.12 -17.12
N THR A 51 -11.85 -10.17 -18.33
CA THR A 51 -11.49 -11.44 -19.00
C THR A 51 -10.31 -12.10 -18.29
N ALA A 52 -10.01 -13.36 -18.62
CA ALA A 52 -8.86 -14.07 -18.04
C ALA A 52 -7.52 -13.36 -18.36
N GLU A 53 -7.38 -12.84 -19.57
CA GLU A 53 -6.18 -12.13 -20.04
C GLU A 53 -6.00 -10.79 -19.31
N GLN A 54 -7.08 -10.00 -19.21
CA GLN A 54 -7.07 -8.76 -18.44
C GLN A 54 -6.81 -9.01 -16.96
N GLY A 55 -7.37 -10.10 -16.40
CA GLY A 55 -7.14 -10.50 -15.02
C GLY A 55 -5.67 -10.85 -14.75
N ASP A 56 -5.02 -11.61 -15.64
CA ASP A 56 -3.59 -11.92 -15.52
C ASP A 56 -2.73 -10.65 -15.62
N TYR A 57 -3.04 -9.76 -16.55
CA TYR A 57 -2.38 -8.46 -16.66
C TYR A 57 -2.49 -7.65 -15.36
N VAL A 58 -3.70 -7.48 -14.84
CA VAL A 58 -3.95 -6.74 -13.60
C VAL A 58 -3.21 -7.35 -12.41
N LEU A 59 -3.23 -8.70 -12.28
CA LEU A 59 -2.50 -9.40 -11.22
C LEU A 59 -0.99 -9.13 -11.30
N ARG A 60 -0.40 -9.21 -12.49
CA ARG A 60 1.04 -8.99 -12.69
C ARG A 60 1.44 -7.55 -12.39
N GLU A 61 0.67 -6.58 -12.86
CA GLU A 61 0.93 -5.16 -12.60
C GLU A 61 0.87 -4.87 -11.08
N ILE A 62 -0.19 -5.32 -10.39
CA ILE A 62 -0.32 -5.11 -8.94
C ILE A 62 0.74 -5.88 -8.15
N HIS A 63 1.22 -7.03 -8.63
CA HIS A 63 2.18 -7.86 -7.92
C HIS A 63 3.64 -7.42 -8.14
N ASN A 64 4.01 -7.05 -9.36
CA ASN A 64 5.40 -6.88 -9.79
C ASN A 64 5.81 -5.44 -10.08
N ASP A 65 4.86 -4.53 -10.33
CA ASP A 65 5.13 -3.16 -10.74
C ASP A 65 5.58 -2.27 -9.55
N VAL A 66 5.76 -0.97 -9.79
CA VAL A 66 6.19 0.04 -8.81
C VAL A 66 5.38 0.00 -7.51
N CYS A 67 4.09 -0.28 -7.61
CA CYS A 67 3.19 -0.49 -6.46
C CYS A 67 3.22 -1.91 -5.91
N GLY A 68 3.99 -2.80 -6.50
CA GLY A 68 4.05 -4.22 -6.15
C GLY A 68 4.84 -4.43 -4.85
N ASP A 69 4.20 -5.03 -3.86
CA ASP A 69 4.83 -5.43 -2.60
C ASP A 69 5.16 -6.93 -2.55
N HIS A 70 4.92 -7.64 -3.65
CA HIS A 70 5.04 -9.09 -3.70
C HIS A 70 4.28 -9.76 -2.54
N SER A 71 3.07 -9.27 -2.25
CA SER A 71 2.22 -9.79 -1.18
C SER A 71 1.79 -11.24 -1.43
N GLY A 72 1.36 -11.91 -0.36
CA GLY A 72 0.80 -13.25 -0.47
C GLY A 72 -0.51 -13.28 -1.27
N SER A 73 -0.91 -14.44 -1.76
CA SER A 73 -2.03 -14.62 -2.68
C SER A 73 -3.37 -14.02 -2.19
N ARG A 74 -3.66 -14.15 -0.89
CA ARG A 74 -4.88 -13.57 -0.30
C ARG A 74 -4.85 -12.04 -0.31
N SER A 75 -3.73 -11.44 0.09
CA SER A 75 -3.56 -9.99 0.10
C SER A 75 -3.58 -9.42 -1.32
N LEU A 76 -2.96 -10.12 -2.28
CA LEU A 76 -2.97 -9.74 -3.69
C LEU A 76 -4.40 -9.73 -4.26
N ALA A 77 -5.15 -10.82 -4.08
CA ALA A 77 -6.53 -10.90 -4.53
C ALA A 77 -7.42 -9.82 -3.88
N TYR A 78 -7.22 -9.55 -2.58
CA TYR A 78 -7.94 -8.51 -1.88
C TYR A 78 -7.59 -7.11 -2.40
N LYS A 79 -6.31 -6.85 -2.72
CA LYS A 79 -5.85 -5.58 -3.32
C LYS A 79 -6.51 -5.37 -4.69
N VAL A 80 -6.58 -6.40 -5.55
CA VAL A 80 -7.28 -6.37 -6.84
C VAL A 80 -8.77 -6.06 -6.65
N PHE A 81 -9.42 -6.73 -5.69
CA PHE A 81 -10.82 -6.49 -5.37
C PHE A 81 -11.10 -5.05 -4.93
N ARG A 82 -10.26 -4.49 -4.05
CA ARG A 82 -10.38 -3.10 -3.58
C ARG A 82 -10.14 -2.08 -4.69
N GLN A 83 -9.34 -2.41 -5.69
CA GLN A 83 -9.17 -1.58 -6.88
C GLN A 83 -10.38 -1.61 -7.84
N GLY A 84 -11.40 -2.40 -7.51
CA GLY A 84 -12.66 -2.41 -8.26
C GLY A 84 -12.70 -3.42 -9.40
N TYR A 85 -11.91 -4.50 -9.35
CA TYR A 85 -11.90 -5.57 -10.35
C TYR A 85 -12.44 -6.89 -9.81
N PHE A 86 -13.00 -7.69 -10.70
CA PHE A 86 -13.53 -9.01 -10.36
C PHE A 86 -13.49 -9.98 -11.55
N TRP A 87 -13.13 -11.21 -11.28
CA TRP A 87 -13.40 -12.39 -12.13
C TRP A 87 -13.48 -13.65 -11.26
N PRO A 88 -14.17 -14.73 -11.72
CA PRO A 88 -14.48 -15.88 -10.86
C PRO A 88 -13.26 -16.61 -10.28
N THR A 89 -12.16 -16.71 -11.04
CA THR A 89 -10.96 -17.46 -10.69
C THR A 89 -9.87 -16.60 -10.01
N MET A 90 -10.17 -15.34 -9.70
CA MET A 90 -9.21 -14.35 -9.18
C MET A 90 -8.33 -14.87 -8.03
N HIS A 91 -8.91 -15.58 -7.06
CA HIS A 91 -8.15 -16.13 -5.93
C HIS A 91 -7.21 -17.27 -6.35
N GLN A 92 -7.65 -18.12 -7.28
CA GLN A 92 -6.84 -19.22 -7.81
C GLN A 92 -5.68 -18.69 -8.66
N ASP A 93 -5.97 -17.70 -9.50
CA ASP A 93 -4.98 -17.08 -10.38
C ASP A 93 -3.92 -16.31 -9.56
N ALA A 94 -4.35 -15.57 -8.53
CA ALA A 94 -3.44 -14.94 -7.58
C ALA A 94 -2.54 -15.96 -6.84
N ASN A 95 -3.09 -17.11 -6.44
CA ASN A 95 -2.33 -18.17 -5.81
C ASN A 95 -1.29 -18.78 -6.77
N THR A 96 -1.69 -19.01 -8.01
CA THR A 96 -0.81 -19.55 -9.06
C THR A 96 0.33 -18.58 -9.37
N LEU A 97 0.05 -17.28 -9.48
CA LEU A 97 1.06 -16.25 -9.72
C LEU A 97 2.08 -16.17 -8.57
N VAL A 98 1.60 -16.12 -7.32
CA VAL A 98 2.49 -16.00 -6.15
C VAL A 98 3.37 -17.24 -5.99
N LYS A 99 2.85 -18.44 -6.24
CA LYS A 99 3.63 -19.69 -6.21
C LYS A 99 4.74 -19.75 -7.26
N LYS A 100 4.53 -19.12 -8.42
CA LYS A 100 5.51 -19.07 -9.52
C LYS A 100 6.48 -17.87 -9.40
N CYS A 101 6.21 -16.91 -8.54
CA CYS A 101 7.04 -15.73 -8.38
C CYS A 101 8.32 -16.05 -7.61
N ASP A 102 9.47 -15.97 -8.27
CA ASP A 102 10.79 -16.25 -7.70
C ASP A 102 11.08 -15.37 -6.46
N LYS A 103 10.78 -14.07 -6.53
CA LYS A 103 10.97 -13.15 -5.40
C LYS A 103 10.11 -13.54 -4.19
N CYS A 104 8.86 -13.97 -4.42
CA CYS A 104 8.01 -14.45 -3.33
C CYS A 104 8.53 -15.73 -2.69
N GLN A 105 9.10 -16.65 -3.49
CA GLN A 105 9.66 -17.90 -2.98
C GLN A 105 10.97 -17.68 -2.20
N ARG A 106 11.89 -16.88 -2.74
CA ARG A 106 13.17 -16.58 -2.06
C ARG A 106 12.99 -15.81 -0.74
N PHE A 107 12.03 -14.89 -0.67
CA PHE A 107 11.82 -13.99 0.48
C PHE A 107 10.53 -14.29 1.23
N GLY A 108 9.97 -15.49 1.09
CA GLY A 108 8.82 -15.97 1.85
C GLY A 108 9.07 -15.92 3.37
N ASN A 109 8.08 -15.53 4.16
CA ASN A 109 8.16 -15.72 5.60
C ASN A 109 7.77 -17.15 5.91
N VAL A 110 8.68 -17.89 6.56
CA VAL A 110 8.33 -19.15 7.24
C VAL A 110 8.00 -18.77 8.68
N PRO A 111 6.75 -18.86 9.13
CA PRO A 111 6.42 -18.58 10.52
C PRO A 111 6.99 -19.70 11.40
N HIS A 112 7.92 -19.35 12.29
CA HIS A 112 8.56 -20.29 13.22
C HIS A 112 8.03 -20.18 14.65
N ILE A 113 7.21 -19.17 14.97
CA ILE A 113 6.75 -18.89 16.33
C ILE A 113 5.25 -18.54 16.28
N PRO A 114 4.42 -19.07 17.22
CA PRO A 114 3.06 -18.60 17.40
C PRO A 114 3.04 -17.08 17.67
N ALA A 115 2.11 -16.36 17.06
CA ALA A 115 1.95 -14.93 17.29
C ALA A 115 1.49 -14.71 18.75
N GLU A 116 2.32 -14.05 19.56
CA GLU A 116 1.87 -13.54 20.84
C GLU A 116 0.81 -12.45 20.65
N PRO A 117 -0.26 -12.41 21.47
CA PRO A 117 -1.24 -11.35 21.41
C PRO A 117 -0.60 -10.01 21.79
N LEU A 118 -0.35 -9.17 20.80
CA LEU A 118 0.17 -7.82 21.00
C LEU A 118 -0.98 -6.93 21.52
N THR A 119 -0.76 -6.26 22.65
CA THR A 119 -1.70 -5.21 23.11
C THR A 119 -1.57 -4.02 22.14
N PRO A 120 -2.60 -3.69 21.36
CA PRO A 120 -2.50 -2.59 20.40
C PRO A 120 -2.46 -1.27 21.14
N ILE A 121 -1.48 -0.41 20.85
CA ILE A 121 -1.57 1.00 21.19
C ILE A 121 -2.66 1.59 20.29
N VAL A 122 -3.73 2.05 20.92
CA VAL A 122 -4.87 2.66 20.22
C VAL A 122 -4.61 4.16 20.11
N SER A 123 -4.31 4.66 18.94
CA SER A 123 -4.31 6.09 18.66
C SER A 123 -5.75 6.56 18.49
N PRO A 124 -6.16 7.69 19.09
CA PRO A 124 -7.56 8.14 19.10
C PRO A 124 -8.06 8.62 17.72
N TRP A 125 -7.19 9.19 16.88
CA TRP A 125 -7.49 9.68 15.53
C TRP A 125 -6.26 9.61 14.62
N PRO A 126 -6.43 9.75 13.30
CA PRO A 126 -5.31 9.75 12.34
C PRO A 126 -4.26 10.81 12.68
N PHE A 127 -2.99 10.44 12.54
CA PHE A 127 -1.81 11.30 12.70
C PHE A 127 -1.59 11.88 14.10
N ALA A 128 -2.36 11.46 15.10
CA ALA A 128 -2.19 11.91 16.48
C ALA A 128 -0.92 11.35 17.14
N GLN A 129 -0.56 10.12 16.84
CA GLN A 129 0.56 9.44 17.49
C GLN A 129 1.47 8.76 16.45
N TRP A 130 2.74 9.15 16.47
CA TRP A 130 3.73 8.61 15.56
C TRP A 130 4.81 7.83 16.32
N GLY A 131 5.12 6.65 15.81
CA GLY A 131 6.30 5.91 16.25
C GLY A 131 7.49 6.22 15.35
N LEU A 132 8.64 6.57 15.93
CA LEU A 132 9.88 6.83 15.22
C LEU A 132 10.90 5.72 15.51
N ASP A 133 11.63 5.32 14.48
CA ASP A 133 12.74 4.37 14.60
C ASP A 133 13.77 4.58 13.49
N LEU A 134 14.93 3.96 13.64
CA LEU A 134 16.03 4.02 12.68
C LEU A 134 16.28 2.65 12.05
N ILE A 135 16.48 2.66 10.75
CA ILE A 135 16.93 1.47 10.01
C ILE A 135 18.39 1.66 9.62
N GLY A 136 19.23 0.68 9.94
CA GLY A 136 20.61 0.67 9.46
C GLY A 136 21.57 -0.05 10.42
N PRO A 137 22.86 -0.11 10.06
CA PRO A 137 23.40 0.33 8.77
C PRO A 137 22.97 -0.56 7.61
N MET A 138 22.63 0.06 6.48
CA MET A 138 22.33 -0.58 5.21
C MET A 138 23.53 -0.48 4.24
N PRO A 139 23.54 -1.20 3.13
CA PRO A 139 24.56 -1.02 2.10
C PRO A 139 24.67 0.45 1.70
N GLN A 140 25.89 0.93 1.54
CA GLN A 140 26.14 2.34 1.21
C GLN A 140 25.48 2.71 -0.12
N GLY A 141 24.61 3.71 -0.07
CA GLY A 141 23.96 4.30 -1.22
C GLY A 141 24.65 5.57 -1.72
N LYS A 142 24.11 6.16 -2.78
CA LYS A 142 24.57 7.45 -3.31
C LYS A 142 24.48 8.51 -2.23
N GLY A 143 25.47 9.41 -2.17
CA GLY A 143 25.55 10.42 -1.10
C GLY A 143 25.97 9.86 0.26
N GLN A 144 26.60 8.70 0.30
CA GLN A 144 27.08 8.00 1.51
C GLN A 144 25.99 7.63 2.51
N VAL A 145 24.72 7.60 2.09
CA VAL A 145 23.61 7.23 2.97
C VAL A 145 23.70 5.75 3.35
N LYS A 146 23.52 5.48 4.65
CA LYS A 146 23.58 4.14 5.24
C LYS A 146 22.41 3.85 6.18
N TYR A 147 21.65 4.85 6.53
CA TYR A 147 20.57 4.78 7.50
C TYR A 147 19.28 5.32 6.88
N ALA A 148 18.16 4.98 7.48
CA ALA A 148 16.90 5.66 7.22
C ALA A 148 16.19 5.91 8.55
N VAL A 149 15.64 7.11 8.72
CA VAL A 149 14.62 7.36 9.73
C VAL A 149 13.29 6.93 9.18
N VAL A 150 12.47 6.29 10.01
CA VAL A 150 11.13 5.82 9.66
C VAL A 150 10.15 6.29 10.72
N ALA A 151 9.04 6.85 10.27
CA ALA A 151 7.91 7.24 11.11
C ALA A 151 6.66 6.45 10.70
N VAL A 152 5.89 5.99 11.67
CA VAL A 152 4.65 5.24 11.46
C VAL A 152 3.54 5.87 12.28
N ASP A 153 2.46 6.30 11.63
CA ASP A 153 1.24 6.68 12.33
C ASP A 153 0.54 5.46 12.91
N TYR A 154 0.24 5.49 14.19
CA TYR A 154 -0.35 4.34 14.88
C TYR A 154 -1.81 4.09 14.54
N PHE A 155 -2.54 5.07 14.04
CA PHE A 155 -3.92 4.89 13.60
C PHE A 155 -3.99 4.31 12.19
N THR A 156 -3.51 5.05 11.20
CA THR A 156 -3.64 4.71 9.78
C THR A 156 -2.62 3.67 9.31
N LYS A 157 -1.52 3.45 10.07
CA LYS A 157 -0.32 2.71 9.64
C LYS A 157 0.38 3.38 8.46
N TRP A 158 0.15 4.67 8.25
CA TRP A 158 0.89 5.48 7.30
C TRP A 158 2.37 5.52 7.66
N VAL A 159 3.22 5.47 6.65
CA VAL A 159 4.67 5.40 6.84
C VAL A 159 5.33 6.54 6.08
N GLU A 160 6.17 7.30 6.77
CA GLU A 160 7.14 8.22 6.19
C GLU A 160 8.55 7.70 6.45
N ALA A 161 9.47 7.95 5.54
CA ALA A 161 10.88 7.61 5.74
C ALA A 161 11.78 8.49 4.89
N GLU A 162 13.00 8.75 5.42
CA GLU A 162 14.04 9.50 4.74
C GLU A 162 15.40 8.81 4.89
N PRO A 163 16.19 8.70 3.79
CA PRO A 163 17.54 8.15 3.86
C PRO A 163 18.52 9.15 4.48
N LEU A 164 19.38 8.66 5.39
CA LEU A 164 20.33 9.48 6.13
C LEU A 164 21.77 8.97 5.92
N ALA A 165 22.72 9.90 5.70
CA ALA A 165 24.14 9.58 5.70
C ALA A 165 24.66 9.44 7.14
N THR A 166 24.20 10.31 8.04
CA THR A 166 24.54 10.34 9.46
C THR A 166 23.29 10.50 10.30
N ILE A 167 23.32 9.90 11.50
CA ILE A 167 22.25 10.01 12.47
C ILE A 167 22.59 11.15 13.43
N THR A 168 21.90 12.29 13.32
CA THR A 168 22.04 13.42 14.23
C THR A 168 20.67 13.91 14.69
N ALA A 169 20.61 14.54 15.87
CA ALA A 169 19.37 15.10 16.40
C ALA A 169 18.75 16.15 15.45
N ALA A 170 19.59 17.00 14.84
CA ALA A 170 19.14 18.01 13.88
C ALA A 170 18.47 17.38 12.63
N LYS A 171 18.98 16.26 12.12
CA LYS A 171 18.37 15.54 11.02
C LYS A 171 17.03 14.92 11.40
N ILE A 172 16.90 14.43 12.63
CA ILE A 172 15.64 13.89 13.14
C ILE A 172 14.61 15.02 13.33
N GLU A 173 15.03 16.16 13.87
CA GLU A 173 14.17 17.35 13.98
C GLU A 173 13.66 17.80 12.60
N ASP A 174 14.53 17.95 11.62
CA ASP A 174 14.21 18.32 10.24
C ASP A 174 13.23 17.33 9.58
N PHE A 175 13.48 16.04 9.78
CA PHE A 175 12.57 15.00 9.30
C PHE A 175 11.18 15.11 9.94
N VAL A 176 11.08 15.24 11.25
CA VAL A 176 9.79 15.36 11.94
C VAL A 176 9.06 16.61 11.50
N TRP A 177 9.78 17.73 11.37
CA TRP A 177 9.18 18.97 10.89
C TRP A 177 8.64 18.83 9.46
N THR A 178 9.50 18.38 8.53
CA THR A 178 9.19 18.37 7.10
C THR A 178 8.20 17.26 6.72
N HIS A 179 8.39 16.04 7.24
CA HIS A 179 7.63 14.87 6.81
C HIS A 179 6.39 14.59 7.67
N ILE A 180 6.33 15.14 8.90
CA ILE A 180 5.18 14.93 9.79
C ILE A 180 4.44 16.25 9.99
N CYS A 181 5.07 17.24 10.66
CA CYS A 181 4.35 18.45 11.06
C CYS A 181 3.82 19.26 9.86
N CYS A 182 4.65 19.48 8.83
CA CYS A 182 4.25 20.26 7.64
C CYS A 182 3.22 19.52 6.75
N ARG A 183 3.09 18.19 6.89
CA ARG A 183 2.21 17.41 6.01
C ARG A 183 0.91 16.97 6.68
N PHE A 184 0.96 16.67 7.97
CA PHE A 184 -0.17 16.07 8.71
C PHE A 184 -0.57 16.88 9.94
N GLY A 185 0.13 17.97 10.23
CA GLY A 185 -0.09 18.76 11.45
C GLY A 185 0.80 18.29 12.61
N ILE A 186 0.77 19.06 13.70
CA ILE A 186 1.55 18.79 14.90
C ILE A 186 0.93 17.58 15.62
N PRO A 187 1.66 16.47 15.82
CA PRO A 187 1.13 15.30 16.49
C PRO A 187 0.96 15.54 18.00
N TYR A 188 0.02 14.84 18.61
CA TYR A 188 -0.12 14.83 20.07
C TYR A 188 1.08 14.16 20.75
N ALA A 189 1.59 13.08 20.16
CA ALA A 189 2.71 12.33 20.72
C ALA A 189 3.63 11.72 19.69
N ILE A 190 4.91 11.61 20.06
CA ILE A 190 5.92 10.83 19.38
C ILE A 190 6.42 9.75 20.35
N ILE A 191 6.48 8.51 19.86
CA ILE A 191 6.98 7.34 20.60
C ILE A 191 8.23 6.84 19.89
N THR A 192 9.32 6.67 20.63
CA THR A 192 10.62 6.26 20.09
C THR A 192 11.34 5.34 21.07
N ASP A 193 12.43 4.73 20.63
CA ASP A 193 13.37 4.07 21.54
C ASP A 193 14.21 5.08 22.34
N ASN A 194 15.03 4.59 23.29
CA ASN A 194 15.93 5.43 24.09
C ASN A 194 17.23 5.78 23.33
N GLY A 195 17.20 5.84 22.00
CA GLY A 195 18.37 6.21 21.21
C GLY A 195 18.83 7.64 21.50
N ARG A 196 20.14 7.84 21.61
CA ARG A 196 20.75 9.16 21.95
C ARG A 196 20.28 10.31 21.07
N GLN A 197 19.96 10.07 19.81
CA GLN A 197 19.46 11.05 18.86
C GLN A 197 18.04 11.54 19.19
N PHE A 198 17.20 10.67 19.77
CA PHE A 198 15.85 11.01 20.21
C PHE A 198 15.82 11.57 21.63
N ASP A 199 16.80 11.18 22.47
CA ASP A 199 16.96 11.65 23.84
C ASP A 199 17.93 12.84 23.97
N SER A 200 18.17 13.56 22.88
CA SER A 200 19.01 14.76 22.86
C SER A 200 18.24 15.98 23.36
N GLU A 201 18.95 16.91 24.01
CA GLU A 201 18.39 18.17 24.46
C GLU A 201 17.74 18.95 23.30
N LEU A 202 18.37 18.98 22.13
CA LEU A 202 17.84 19.62 20.92
C LEU A 202 16.46 19.09 20.54
N PHE A 203 16.31 17.77 20.46
CA PHE A 203 15.05 17.15 20.06
C PHE A 203 13.96 17.27 21.14
N ARG A 204 14.35 17.21 22.42
CA ARG A 204 13.43 17.46 23.55
C ARG A 204 12.90 18.90 23.52
N GLN A 205 13.75 19.90 23.30
CA GLN A 205 13.35 21.31 23.18
C GLN A 205 12.43 21.52 21.98
N PHE A 206 12.71 20.89 20.84
CA PHE A 206 11.83 20.93 19.68
C PHE A 206 10.44 20.39 20.02
N CYS A 207 10.33 19.21 20.63
CA CYS A 207 9.06 18.63 21.04
C CYS A 207 8.33 19.54 22.06
N THR A 208 9.04 20.08 23.06
CA THR A 208 8.47 20.98 24.06
C THR A 208 7.92 22.26 23.44
N ARG A 209 8.66 22.88 22.51
CA ARG A 209 8.25 24.09 21.79
C ARG A 209 6.95 23.88 21.01
N LEU A 210 6.77 22.71 20.41
CA LEU A 210 5.59 22.34 19.64
C LEU A 210 4.49 21.65 20.50
N LYS A 211 4.72 21.50 21.80
CA LYS A 211 3.82 20.79 22.74
C LYS A 211 3.57 19.33 22.33
N ILE A 212 4.55 18.68 21.75
CA ILE A 212 4.52 17.26 21.40
C ILE A 212 4.96 16.45 22.63
N ASN A 213 4.14 15.50 23.06
CA ASN A 213 4.51 14.57 24.12
C ASN A 213 5.50 13.53 23.60
N LEU A 214 6.74 13.56 24.10
CA LEU A 214 7.76 12.60 23.75
C LEU A 214 7.75 11.42 24.73
N PHE A 215 7.47 10.22 24.25
CA PHE A 215 7.47 8.98 25.02
C PHE A 215 8.59 8.06 24.55
N PHE A 216 9.28 7.46 25.53
CA PHE A 216 10.29 6.47 25.26
C PHE A 216 9.73 5.07 25.53
N ALA A 217 9.83 4.18 24.54
CA ALA A 217 9.49 2.79 24.70
C ALA A 217 10.46 2.13 25.68
N SER A 218 9.93 1.66 26.82
CA SER A 218 10.74 0.93 27.81
C SER A 218 11.19 -0.43 27.25
N PRO A 219 12.43 -0.85 27.53
CA PRO A 219 12.87 -2.23 27.26
C PRO A 219 11.98 -3.28 27.93
N ALA A 220 11.30 -2.92 29.02
CA ALA A 220 10.35 -3.78 29.73
C ALA A 220 8.98 -3.88 29.05
N HIS A 221 8.66 -2.96 28.11
CA HIS A 221 7.42 -2.98 27.33
C HIS A 221 7.74 -2.79 25.82
N PRO A 222 8.38 -3.77 25.18
CA PRO A 222 8.75 -3.69 23.74
C PRO A 222 7.53 -3.58 22.83
N GLN A 223 6.33 -3.83 23.36
CA GLN A 223 5.07 -3.76 22.64
C GLN A 223 4.78 -2.34 22.11
N SER A 224 5.25 -1.29 22.80
CA SER A 224 5.04 0.10 22.38
C SER A 224 5.73 0.44 21.06
N ASN A 225 6.89 -0.17 20.77
CA ASN A 225 7.63 0.02 19.51
C ASN A 225 7.39 -1.11 18.49
N GLY A 226 6.68 -2.17 18.87
CA GLY A 226 6.47 -3.36 18.03
C GLY A 226 5.81 -3.08 16.68
N GLN A 227 4.98 -2.03 16.60
CA GLN A 227 4.37 -1.63 15.32
C GLN A 227 5.40 -1.02 14.36
N VAL A 228 6.29 -0.17 14.85
CA VAL A 228 7.34 0.45 14.03
C VAL A 228 8.36 -0.60 13.60
N GLU A 229 8.75 -1.51 14.52
CA GLU A 229 9.63 -2.65 14.19
C GLU A 229 9.03 -3.56 13.12
N ALA A 230 7.73 -3.85 13.21
CA ALA A 230 7.04 -4.65 12.19
C ALA A 230 7.08 -3.96 10.82
N ILE A 231 6.86 -2.66 10.77
CA ILE A 231 6.97 -1.87 9.54
C ILE A 231 8.41 -1.83 9.03
N ASN A 232 9.40 -1.64 9.91
CA ASN A 232 10.81 -1.67 9.52
C ASN A 232 11.21 -3.01 8.88
N LYS A 233 10.71 -4.12 9.42
CA LYS A 233 10.88 -5.45 8.78
C LYS A 233 10.27 -5.50 7.39
N ILE A 234 9.09 -4.89 7.19
CA ILE A 234 8.42 -4.83 5.87
C ILE A 234 9.22 -3.95 4.92
N VAL A 235 9.64 -2.75 5.32
CA VAL A 235 10.47 -1.83 4.51
C VAL A 235 11.75 -2.54 4.05
N LYS A 236 12.49 -3.13 4.99
CA LYS A 236 13.72 -3.89 4.69
C LYS A 236 13.46 -5.03 3.70
N LYS A 237 12.35 -5.77 3.87
CA LYS A 237 11.98 -6.88 3.00
C LYS A 237 11.63 -6.41 1.59
N LEU A 238 10.86 -5.32 1.45
CA LEU A 238 10.51 -4.74 0.16
C LEU A 238 11.75 -4.23 -0.57
N LEU A 239 12.62 -3.49 0.10
CA LEU A 239 13.88 -3.02 -0.48
C LEU A 239 14.75 -4.20 -0.94
N LYS A 240 14.89 -5.27 -0.13
CA LYS A 240 15.62 -6.47 -0.56
C LYS A 240 15.04 -7.09 -1.83
N ARG A 241 13.71 -7.16 -1.96
CA ARG A 241 13.04 -7.73 -3.14
C ARG A 241 13.19 -6.87 -4.39
N GLN A 242 13.19 -5.55 -4.23
CA GLN A 242 13.32 -4.62 -5.36
C GLN A 242 14.75 -4.48 -5.86
N LEU A 243 15.73 -4.59 -4.97
CA LEU A 243 17.12 -4.27 -5.26
C LEU A 243 17.94 -5.46 -5.75
N ASP A 244 17.54 -6.68 -5.43
CA ASP A 244 18.25 -7.93 -5.76
C ASP A 244 19.80 -7.77 -5.73
N LYS A 245 20.42 -7.46 -6.89
CA LYS A 245 21.88 -7.26 -7.03
C LYS A 245 22.35 -5.81 -6.79
N ALA A 246 21.48 -4.82 -6.98
CA ALA A 246 21.82 -3.39 -6.90
C ALA A 246 21.60 -2.82 -5.49
N LYS A 247 22.18 -3.44 -4.47
CA LYS A 247 21.93 -3.13 -3.04
C LYS A 247 22.15 -1.66 -2.66
N GLY A 248 23.08 -0.95 -3.31
CA GLY A 248 23.39 0.47 -3.07
C GLY A 248 22.34 1.45 -3.59
N ALA A 249 21.40 1.02 -4.45
CA ALA A 249 20.33 1.87 -4.99
C ALA A 249 19.07 1.89 -4.11
N TRP A 250 19.17 1.47 -2.84
CA TRP A 250 18.02 1.46 -1.93
C TRP A 250 17.43 2.85 -1.63
N PRO A 251 18.21 3.95 -1.58
CA PRO A 251 17.63 5.27 -1.32
C PRO A 251 16.67 5.71 -2.41
N GLU A 252 17.00 5.43 -3.67
CA GLU A 252 16.17 5.75 -4.83
C GLU A 252 14.91 4.89 -4.90
N LYS A 253 14.96 3.67 -4.33
CA LYS A 253 13.83 2.74 -4.26
C LYS A 253 12.95 2.89 -3.02
N LEU A 254 13.36 3.72 -2.06
CA LEU A 254 12.62 3.91 -0.82
C LEU A 254 11.21 4.44 -1.07
N SER A 255 11.03 5.40 -1.96
CA SER A 255 9.71 5.97 -2.30
C SER A 255 8.76 4.93 -2.89
N GLU A 256 9.27 4.03 -3.75
CA GLU A 256 8.48 2.94 -4.32
C GLU A 256 8.07 1.93 -3.23
N ALA A 257 8.97 1.62 -2.30
CA ALA A 257 8.67 0.75 -1.16
C ALA A 257 7.61 1.38 -0.23
N LEU A 258 7.71 2.68 0.04
CA LEU A 258 6.71 3.41 0.83
C LEU A 258 5.35 3.43 0.13
N TRP A 259 5.32 3.67 -1.17
CA TRP A 259 4.09 3.60 -1.96
C TRP A 259 3.43 2.22 -1.86
N ALA A 260 4.20 1.15 -2.07
CA ALA A 260 3.71 -0.21 -1.93
C ALA A 260 3.12 -0.49 -0.53
N ILE A 261 3.76 0.03 0.54
CA ILE A 261 3.28 -0.09 1.92
C ILE A 261 1.96 0.66 2.11
N ARG A 262 1.88 1.90 1.65
CA ARG A 262 0.71 2.79 1.82
C ARG A 262 -0.52 2.29 1.09
N THR A 263 -0.34 1.62 -0.05
CA THR A 263 -1.42 1.07 -0.89
C THR A 263 -1.71 -0.40 -0.64
N SER A 264 -1.04 -1.04 0.33
CA SER A 264 -1.26 -2.45 0.67
C SER A 264 -2.18 -2.59 1.88
N TYR A 265 -3.12 -3.52 1.77
CA TYR A 265 -4.05 -3.87 2.84
C TYR A 265 -3.34 -4.34 4.10
N ARG A 266 -3.80 -3.86 5.25
CA ARG A 266 -3.32 -4.24 6.58
C ARG A 266 -4.37 -5.05 7.32
N THR A 267 -4.02 -6.25 7.72
CA THR A 267 -4.93 -7.13 8.48
C THR A 267 -5.31 -6.54 9.84
N SER A 268 -4.43 -5.72 10.43
CA SER A 268 -4.66 -5.09 11.72
C SER A 268 -5.70 -3.98 11.70
N THR A 269 -5.92 -3.32 10.56
CA THR A 269 -6.88 -2.22 10.42
C THR A 269 -8.06 -2.57 9.53
N GLY A 270 -7.96 -3.64 8.74
CA GLY A 270 -8.95 -3.97 7.73
C GLY A 270 -8.96 -3.05 6.51
N GLU A 271 -7.98 -2.14 6.39
CA GLU A 271 -7.91 -1.09 5.38
C GLU A 271 -6.48 -0.90 4.85
N THR A 272 -6.32 -0.11 3.78
CA THR A 272 -5.01 0.38 3.38
C THR A 272 -4.66 1.65 4.17
N PRO A 273 -3.38 1.92 4.46
CA PRO A 273 -2.98 3.20 5.04
C PRO A 273 -3.45 4.40 4.24
N PHE A 274 -3.47 4.29 2.91
CA PHE A 274 -3.94 5.36 2.03
C PHE A 274 -5.45 5.63 2.20
N SER A 275 -6.26 4.59 2.24
CA SER A 275 -7.71 4.72 2.48
C SER A 275 -8.03 5.35 3.84
N LEU A 276 -7.30 4.94 4.88
CA LEU A 276 -7.47 5.51 6.22
C LEU A 276 -7.01 6.97 6.34
N ALA A 277 -6.01 7.37 5.53
CA ALA A 277 -5.49 8.74 5.53
C ALA A 277 -6.35 9.70 4.70
N PHE A 278 -6.88 9.25 3.56
CA PHE A 278 -7.53 10.12 2.56
C PHE A 278 -9.00 9.78 2.30
N GLY A 279 -9.55 8.76 2.96
CA GLY A 279 -10.95 8.36 2.79
C GLY A 279 -11.26 7.57 1.52
N SER A 280 -10.27 7.34 0.67
CA SER A 280 -10.41 6.58 -0.59
C SER A 280 -9.13 5.83 -0.94
N GLU A 281 -9.25 4.79 -1.79
CA GLU A 281 -8.06 4.08 -2.30
C GLU A 281 -7.26 4.93 -3.27
N ALA A 282 -5.93 4.77 -3.25
CA ALA A 282 -5.06 5.37 -4.24
C ALA A 282 -5.39 4.85 -5.65
N VAL A 283 -5.33 5.73 -6.65
CA VAL A 283 -5.32 5.30 -8.04
C VAL A 283 -3.95 4.70 -8.34
N VAL A 284 -3.93 3.42 -8.73
CA VAL A 284 -2.68 2.70 -9.02
C VAL A 284 -2.43 2.65 -10.54
N PRO A 285 -1.17 2.46 -10.99
CA PRO A 285 -0.84 2.53 -12.42
C PRO A 285 -1.69 1.62 -13.31
N VAL A 286 -2.08 0.45 -12.84
CA VAL A 286 -2.93 -0.47 -13.60
C VAL A 286 -4.31 0.13 -13.92
N GLU A 287 -4.86 0.98 -13.08
CA GLU A 287 -6.15 1.64 -13.33
C GLU A 287 -6.07 2.73 -14.41
N ILE A 288 -4.87 3.17 -14.79
CA ILE A 288 -4.66 4.08 -15.92
C ILE A 288 -4.81 3.31 -17.24
N GLY A 289 -4.27 2.06 -17.30
CA GLY A 289 -4.40 1.20 -18.48
C GLY A 289 -5.75 0.50 -18.59
N GLU A 290 -6.28 0.05 -17.46
CA GLU A 290 -7.58 -0.64 -17.33
C GLU A 290 -8.45 0.09 -16.30
N PRO A 291 -9.15 1.18 -16.65
CA PRO A 291 -9.92 1.97 -15.71
C PRO A 291 -10.97 1.16 -14.96
N SER A 292 -10.98 1.26 -13.63
CA SER A 292 -12.04 0.76 -12.77
C SER A 292 -13.29 1.66 -12.86
N TYR A 293 -14.42 1.26 -12.27
CA TYR A 293 -15.63 2.08 -12.25
C TYR A 293 -15.39 3.47 -11.64
N ARG A 294 -14.60 3.55 -10.56
CA ARG A 294 -14.30 4.81 -9.86
C ARG A 294 -13.39 5.75 -10.68
N THR A 295 -12.49 5.19 -11.52
CA THR A 295 -11.53 5.98 -12.31
C THR A 295 -12.03 6.28 -13.72
N ALA A 296 -12.97 5.51 -14.25
CA ALA A 296 -13.50 5.69 -15.62
C ALA A 296 -14.13 7.06 -15.86
N GLY A 297 -14.84 7.60 -14.87
CA GLY A 297 -15.40 8.97 -14.95
C GLY A 297 -14.33 10.05 -14.94
N HIS A 298 -13.34 9.91 -14.08
CA HIS A 298 -12.26 10.88 -13.90
C HIS A 298 -11.36 11.00 -15.15
N LEU A 299 -10.98 9.86 -15.74
CA LEU A 299 -10.15 9.82 -16.95
C LEU A 299 -10.87 10.42 -18.18
N ARG A 300 -12.19 10.25 -18.29
CA ARG A 300 -12.99 10.90 -19.34
C ARG A 300 -12.99 12.43 -19.21
N THR A 301 -13.04 12.95 -17.99
CA THR A 301 -13.03 14.40 -17.71
C THR A 301 -11.68 15.02 -18.07
N LEU A 302 -10.58 14.29 -17.85
CA LEU A 302 -9.22 14.76 -18.15
C LEU A 302 -8.85 14.70 -19.66
N ARG A 303 -9.67 14.10 -20.53
CA ARG A 303 -9.38 13.85 -21.97
C ARG A 303 -7.99 13.27 -22.24
N VAL A 304 -7.48 12.45 -21.35
CA VAL A 304 -6.14 11.87 -21.44
C VAL A 304 -6.22 10.46 -22.00
N GLU A 305 -5.50 10.21 -23.10
CA GLU A 305 -5.32 8.86 -23.64
C GLU A 305 -4.58 7.97 -22.64
N PRO A 306 -5.19 6.86 -22.13
CA PRO A 306 -4.61 6.03 -21.06
C PRO A 306 -3.17 5.55 -21.34
N ASN A 307 -2.89 5.21 -22.61
CA ASN A 307 -1.58 4.67 -23.00
C ASN A 307 -0.42 5.70 -23.00
N SER A 308 -0.71 6.99 -23.13
CA SER A 308 0.32 8.04 -23.11
C SER A 308 0.85 8.31 -21.70
N LEU A 309 -0.01 8.20 -20.69
CA LEU A 309 0.36 8.37 -19.26
C LEU A 309 1.25 7.23 -18.77
N LEU A 310 0.95 5.97 -19.12
CA LEU A 310 1.76 4.81 -18.72
C LEU A 310 3.17 4.86 -19.31
N LYS A 311 3.32 5.29 -20.56
CA LYS A 311 4.64 5.46 -21.20
C LYS A 311 5.48 6.52 -20.50
N ASN A 312 4.86 7.61 -20.04
CA ASN A 312 5.54 8.70 -19.33
C ASN A 312 5.89 8.32 -17.89
N LEU A 313 5.04 7.55 -17.19
CA LEU A 313 5.32 7.05 -15.85
C LEU A 313 6.48 6.03 -15.85
N ARG A 314 6.56 5.15 -16.84
CA ARG A 314 7.68 4.19 -16.98
C ARG A 314 9.02 4.84 -17.35
N LYS A 315 9.01 6.02 -17.98
CA LYS A 315 10.24 6.76 -18.36
C LYS A 315 10.76 7.71 -17.29
N ARG A 316 9.94 8.12 -16.33
CA ARG A 316 10.35 8.98 -15.23
C ARG A 316 10.79 8.11 -14.04
N THR A 317 12.08 8.00 -13.82
CA THR A 317 12.63 7.81 -12.48
C THR A 317 12.05 8.95 -11.64
N TRP A 318 11.26 8.62 -10.63
CA TRP A 318 10.56 9.57 -9.78
C TRP A 318 11.56 10.51 -9.07
N GLY A 319 11.88 11.61 -9.72
CA GLY A 319 12.39 12.80 -9.05
C GLY A 319 11.21 13.49 -8.40
N THR A 320 11.32 13.73 -7.12
CA THR A 320 10.46 14.43 -6.18
C THR A 320 9.51 15.47 -6.83
N THR A 321 8.32 15.05 -7.24
CA THR A 321 7.25 15.99 -7.55
C THR A 321 5.99 15.49 -6.85
N VAL A 322 5.68 16.10 -5.74
CA VAL A 322 4.44 15.93 -4.98
C VAL A 322 3.31 16.46 -5.83
N TYR A 323 2.39 15.62 -6.29
CA TYR A 323 1.12 16.08 -6.81
C TYR A 323 0.20 16.37 -5.62
N THR A 324 -0.04 17.65 -5.38
CA THR A 324 -1.12 18.10 -4.51
C THR A 324 -2.44 17.82 -5.24
N VAL A 325 -3.21 16.88 -4.74
CA VAL A 325 -4.59 16.67 -5.20
C VAL A 325 -5.48 17.57 -4.34
N TYR A 326 -6.11 18.55 -4.98
CA TYR A 326 -7.22 19.30 -4.41
C TYR A 326 -8.49 18.47 -4.46
#